data_5bb58a1c7bc8703d5bbc015bea385cce
#
_entry.id   5bb58a1c7bc8703d5bbc015bea385cce
#
_cell.length_a   1.000
_cell.length_b   1.000
_cell.length_c   1.000
_cell.angle_alpha   90.00
_cell.angle_beta   90.00
_cell.angle_gamma   90.00
#
_symmetry.space_group_name_H-M   'P 1'
#
loop_
_entity.id
_entity.type
_entity.pdbx_description
1 polymer ?
#
loop_
_entity_poly.entity_id
_entity_poly.type
_entity_poly.pdbx_seq_one_letter_code
_entity_poly.pdbx_strand_id
1 'polypeptide(L)'
;MPVFKNESNGTWYVMARYVNWKGERKQKCKRGFSTKKEAQEWERMFQLQNSSDMDMSFEAFTELYIRDMKSRLKENTWLTKEHIIRTKILPYFGKLKISEISTKEVIAWQNEMLAYRDEKKKPYSQTYLKTLHNQLSAIFNHAVRYYELRSNPAAKEIGRAHV
;
A
#
# COMPACT_ATOMS: atom_id res chain seq x y z
N MET A 1 -25.84 -12.07 10.37
CA MET A 1 -24.92 -12.42 9.28
C MET A 1 -25.58 -12.09 7.96
N PRO A 2 -24.94 -11.36 7.07
CA PRO A 2 -25.58 -10.87 5.84
C PRO A 2 -25.54 -11.89 4.69
N VAL A 3 -25.92 -13.11 4.95
CA VAL A 3 -26.06 -14.18 3.96
C VAL A 3 -27.55 -14.43 3.73
N PHE A 4 -27.98 -14.32 2.46
CA PHE A 4 -29.39 -14.42 2.10
C PHE A 4 -29.58 -15.44 0.99
N LYS A 5 -30.73 -16.10 0.99
CA LYS A 5 -31.12 -17.01 -0.07
C LYS A 5 -31.90 -16.27 -1.16
N ASN A 6 -31.50 -16.49 -2.41
CA ASN A 6 -32.28 -16.01 -3.55
C ASN A 6 -33.31 -17.08 -3.92
N GLU A 7 -34.56 -16.84 -3.59
CA GLU A 7 -35.64 -17.82 -3.79
C GLU A 7 -35.98 -18.04 -5.27
N SER A 8 -35.63 -17.10 -6.16
CA SER A 8 -35.95 -17.22 -7.57
C SER A 8 -35.11 -18.29 -8.29
N ASN A 9 -33.87 -18.54 -7.83
CA ASN A 9 -32.98 -19.51 -8.45
C ASN A 9 -32.31 -20.48 -7.48
N GLY A 10 -32.66 -20.40 -6.20
CA GLY A 10 -32.12 -21.28 -5.15
C GLY A 10 -30.67 -21.06 -4.77
N THR A 11 -30.03 -20.00 -5.28
CA THR A 11 -28.65 -19.65 -4.91
C THR A 11 -28.60 -18.76 -3.68
N TRP A 12 -27.41 -18.67 -3.09
CA TRP A 12 -27.16 -17.79 -1.94
C TRP A 12 -26.34 -16.58 -2.38
N TYR A 13 -26.53 -15.46 -1.69
CA TYR A 13 -25.74 -14.26 -1.91
C TYR A 13 -25.32 -13.63 -0.58
N VAL A 14 -24.23 -12.87 -0.63
CA VAL A 14 -23.65 -12.18 0.52
C VAL A 14 -23.69 -10.69 0.28
N MET A 15 -24.15 -9.94 1.30
CA MET A 15 -24.07 -8.49 1.35
C MET A 15 -23.08 -8.10 2.45
N ALA A 16 -21.80 -8.11 2.13
CA ALA A 16 -20.74 -7.80 3.09
C ALA A 16 -20.61 -6.30 3.27
N ARG A 17 -20.79 -5.84 4.49
CA ARG A 17 -20.51 -4.45 4.87
C ARG A 17 -19.09 -4.37 5.37
N TYR A 18 -18.37 -3.37 4.89
CA TYR A 18 -16.99 -3.13 5.33
C TYR A 18 -16.75 -1.63 5.41
N VAL A 19 -15.78 -1.27 6.22
CA VAL A 19 -15.29 0.10 6.29
C VAL A 19 -14.07 0.16 5.40
N ASN A 20 -14.12 1.00 4.36
CA ASN A 20 -12.92 1.24 3.59
C ASN A 20 -11.97 2.07 4.47
N TRP A 21 -10.70 2.16 4.08
CA TRP A 21 -9.71 2.89 4.85
C TRP A 21 -9.85 4.41 4.84
N LYS A 22 -10.89 4.99 4.15
CA LYS A 22 -11.40 6.33 4.39
C LYS A 22 -12.28 6.43 5.63
N GLY A 23 -12.58 5.32 6.30
CA GLY A 23 -13.60 5.27 7.31
C GLY A 23 -15.03 5.29 6.76
N GLU A 24 -15.20 5.20 5.45
CA GLU A 24 -16.52 5.16 4.82
C GLU A 24 -17.09 3.74 4.87
N ARG A 25 -18.34 3.61 5.23
CA ARG A 25 -19.06 2.34 5.19
C ARG A 25 -19.44 2.02 3.76
N LYS A 26 -18.96 0.89 3.26
CA LYS A 26 -19.30 0.37 1.94
C LYS A 26 -19.89 -1.02 2.04
N GLN A 27 -20.52 -1.44 0.96
CA GLN A 27 -21.20 -2.71 0.87
C GLN A 27 -20.81 -3.39 -0.43
N LYS A 28 -20.44 -4.66 -0.33
CA LYS A 28 -20.15 -5.50 -1.49
C LYS A 28 -21.14 -6.66 -1.51
N CYS A 29 -21.78 -6.85 -2.66
CA CYS A 29 -22.70 -7.95 -2.88
C CYS A 29 -22.05 -8.98 -3.79
N LYS A 30 -22.03 -10.26 -3.39
CA LYS A 30 -21.61 -11.36 -4.25
C LYS A 30 -22.70 -12.41 -4.28
N ARG A 31 -23.03 -12.85 -5.49
CA ARG A 31 -24.13 -13.78 -5.76
C ARG A 31 -23.63 -15.08 -6.36
N GLY A 32 -24.49 -16.08 -6.42
CA GLY A 32 -24.23 -17.33 -7.12
C GLY A 32 -23.56 -18.43 -6.30
N PHE A 33 -23.66 -18.37 -4.99
CA PHE A 33 -23.20 -19.47 -4.14
C PHE A 33 -24.21 -20.63 -4.13
N SER A 34 -23.73 -21.85 -4.30
CA SER A 34 -24.57 -23.05 -4.29
C SER A 34 -25.13 -23.36 -2.91
N THR A 35 -24.36 -23.07 -1.85
CA THR A 35 -24.74 -23.36 -0.46
C THR A 35 -24.53 -22.14 0.44
N LYS A 36 -25.25 -22.15 1.56
CA LYS A 36 -25.09 -21.15 2.61
C LYS A 36 -23.67 -21.17 3.19
N LYS A 37 -23.08 -22.35 3.33
CA LYS A 37 -21.73 -22.55 3.86
C LYS A 37 -20.68 -21.87 2.99
N GLU A 38 -20.78 -22.01 1.67
CA GLU A 38 -19.87 -21.33 0.73
C GLU A 38 -19.96 -19.80 0.84
N ALA A 39 -21.17 -19.28 0.96
CA ALA A 39 -21.41 -17.86 1.12
C ALA A 39 -20.82 -17.33 2.42
N GLN A 40 -21.00 -18.06 3.53
CA GLN A 40 -20.42 -17.70 4.83
C GLN A 40 -18.90 -17.75 4.82
N GLU A 41 -18.31 -18.75 4.17
CA GLU A 41 -16.85 -18.88 4.04
C GLU A 41 -16.25 -17.72 3.22
N TRP A 42 -16.90 -17.35 2.13
CA TRP A 42 -16.48 -16.21 1.33
C TRP A 42 -16.52 -14.91 2.13
N GLU A 43 -17.59 -14.69 2.90
CA GLU A 43 -17.72 -13.50 3.75
C GLU A 43 -16.61 -13.45 4.80
N ARG A 44 -16.34 -14.56 5.46
CA ARG A 44 -15.27 -14.66 6.46
C ARG A 44 -13.91 -14.29 5.86
N MET A 45 -13.57 -14.84 4.69
CA MET A 45 -12.33 -14.56 4.00
C MET A 45 -12.26 -13.09 3.54
N PHE A 46 -13.38 -12.55 3.07
CA PHE A 46 -13.46 -11.15 2.66
C PHE A 46 -13.19 -10.19 3.83
N GLN A 47 -13.79 -10.45 5.00
CA GLN A 47 -13.56 -9.64 6.19
C GLN A 47 -12.11 -9.72 6.68
N LEU A 48 -11.53 -10.92 6.66
CA LEU A 48 -10.13 -11.11 7.03
C LEU A 48 -9.18 -10.37 6.10
N GLN A 49 -9.40 -10.43 4.79
CA GLN A 49 -8.59 -9.70 3.82
C GLN A 49 -8.66 -8.20 4.04
N ASN A 50 -9.86 -7.65 4.20
CA ASN A 50 -10.02 -6.21 4.41
C ASN A 50 -9.39 -5.74 5.72
N SER A 51 -9.52 -6.49 6.78
CA SER A 51 -8.92 -6.13 8.06
C SER A 51 -7.39 -6.21 8.01
N SER A 52 -6.83 -7.23 7.36
CA SER A 52 -5.38 -7.39 7.25
C SER A 52 -4.74 -6.31 6.37
N ASP A 53 -5.39 -5.96 5.26
CA ASP A 53 -4.87 -4.95 4.34
C ASP A 53 -4.85 -3.55 4.97
N MET A 54 -5.78 -3.26 5.87
CA MET A 54 -5.86 -1.97 6.55
C MET A 54 -4.86 -1.81 7.71
N ASP A 55 -4.45 -2.91 8.34
CA ASP A 55 -3.58 -2.89 9.51
C ASP A 55 -2.13 -3.27 9.23
N MET A 56 -1.80 -3.51 7.98
CA MET A 56 -0.47 -3.93 7.57
C MET A 56 0.54 -2.80 7.78
N SER A 57 1.70 -3.12 8.37
CA SER A 57 2.81 -2.18 8.44
C SER A 57 3.40 -1.93 7.04
N PHE A 58 4.02 -0.78 6.86
CA PHE A 58 4.70 -0.45 5.62
C PHE A 58 5.81 -1.47 5.30
N GLU A 59 6.52 -1.94 6.31
CA GLU A 59 7.54 -2.99 6.15
C GLU A 59 6.93 -4.29 5.61
N ALA A 60 5.83 -4.75 6.17
CA ALA A 60 5.15 -5.95 5.71
C ALA A 60 4.66 -5.79 4.26
N PHE A 61 4.09 -4.63 3.93
CA PHE A 61 3.69 -4.34 2.56
C PHE A 61 4.88 -4.29 1.61
N THR A 62 6.00 -3.73 2.04
CA THR A 62 7.23 -3.67 1.23
C THR A 62 7.73 -5.05 0.87
N GLU A 63 7.65 -6.03 1.78
CA GLU A 63 8.00 -7.41 1.48
C GLU A 63 7.09 -8.02 0.39
N LEU A 64 5.80 -7.69 0.40
CA LEU A 64 4.88 -8.07 -0.68
C LEU A 64 5.27 -7.42 -2.01
N TYR A 65 5.57 -6.15 -1.98
CA TYR A 65 6.03 -5.39 -3.15
C TYR A 65 7.31 -6.00 -3.74
N ILE A 66 8.27 -6.31 -2.90
CA ILE A 66 9.53 -6.96 -3.28
C ILE A 66 9.24 -8.30 -3.97
N ARG A 67 8.40 -9.13 -3.37
CA ARG A 67 8.02 -10.42 -3.95
C ARG A 67 7.37 -10.27 -5.32
N ASP A 68 6.46 -9.31 -5.45
CA ASP A 68 5.72 -9.09 -6.69
C ASP A 68 6.62 -8.56 -7.82
N MET A 69 7.61 -7.74 -7.49
CA MET A 69 8.44 -7.04 -8.47
C MET A 69 9.74 -7.78 -8.80
N LYS A 70 10.27 -8.58 -7.90
CA LYS A 70 11.56 -9.25 -8.07
C LYS A 70 11.65 -10.11 -9.32
N SER A 71 10.58 -10.80 -9.66
CA SER A 71 10.51 -11.65 -10.86
C SER A 71 10.38 -10.87 -12.17
N ARG A 72 10.08 -9.58 -12.11
CA ARG A 72 9.77 -8.74 -13.28
C ARG A 72 10.91 -7.82 -13.69
N LEU A 73 11.91 -7.66 -12.84
CA LEU A 73 13.03 -6.75 -13.05
C LEU A 73 14.34 -7.50 -13.25
N LYS A 74 15.24 -6.90 -14.00
CA LYS A 74 16.61 -7.40 -14.13
C LYS A 74 17.31 -7.31 -12.77
N GLU A 75 18.17 -8.30 -12.48
CA GLU A 75 18.83 -8.43 -11.18
C GLU A 75 19.54 -7.16 -10.73
N ASN A 76 20.34 -6.55 -11.59
CA ASN A 76 21.08 -5.32 -11.24
C ASN A 76 20.15 -4.15 -10.90
N THR A 77 19.07 -3.98 -11.66
CA THR A 77 18.05 -2.97 -11.40
C THR A 77 17.37 -3.21 -10.06
N TRP A 78 17.09 -4.48 -9.79
CA TRP A 78 16.44 -4.90 -8.57
C TRP A 78 17.32 -4.64 -7.34
N LEU A 79 18.59 -5.00 -7.40
CA LEU A 79 19.53 -4.81 -6.27
C LEU A 79 19.67 -3.35 -5.87
N THR A 80 19.76 -2.45 -6.85
CA THR A 80 19.81 -1.01 -6.60
C THR A 80 18.53 -0.51 -5.93
N LYS A 81 17.39 -0.94 -6.44
CA LYS A 81 16.08 -0.59 -5.90
C LYS A 81 15.89 -1.08 -4.47
N GLU A 82 16.23 -2.33 -4.22
CA GLU A 82 16.13 -2.94 -2.90
C GLU A 82 17.04 -2.24 -1.89
N HIS A 83 18.25 -1.90 -2.29
CA HIS A 83 19.20 -1.17 -1.44
C HIS A 83 18.60 0.19 -0.98
N ILE A 84 18.05 0.96 -1.90
CA ILE A 84 17.40 2.24 -1.59
C ILE A 84 16.24 2.03 -0.62
N ILE A 85 15.38 1.05 -0.88
CA ILE A 85 14.22 0.76 -0.05
C ILE A 85 14.66 0.42 1.38
N ARG A 86 15.62 -0.48 1.53
CA ARG A 86 16.05 -0.97 2.84
C ARG A 86 16.86 0.06 3.64
N THR A 87 17.61 0.93 2.97
CA THR A 87 18.49 1.88 3.66
C THR A 87 17.91 3.26 3.84
N LYS A 88 17.00 3.69 2.96
CA LYS A 88 16.48 5.07 2.95
C LYS A 88 14.98 5.19 3.24
N ILE A 89 14.21 4.17 2.99
CA ILE A 89 12.76 4.20 3.12
C ILE A 89 12.28 3.43 4.35
N LEU A 90 12.65 2.16 4.48
CA LEU A 90 12.21 1.32 5.59
C LEU A 90 12.60 1.83 6.98
N PRO A 91 13.82 2.37 7.19
CA PRO A 91 14.16 2.89 8.53
C PRO A 91 13.23 4.01 9.00
N TYR A 92 12.62 4.72 8.06
CA TYR A 92 11.70 5.82 8.37
C TYR A 92 10.23 5.36 8.45
N PHE A 93 9.77 4.60 7.46
CA PHE A 93 8.35 4.25 7.31
C PHE A 93 7.99 2.85 7.79
N GLY A 94 8.98 1.96 7.97
CA GLY A 94 8.73 0.54 8.16
C GLY A 94 7.78 0.16 9.29
N LYS A 95 7.86 0.87 10.40
CA LYS A 95 7.02 0.62 11.59
C LYS A 95 5.64 1.25 11.52
N LEU A 96 5.41 2.16 10.59
CA LEU A 96 4.13 2.83 10.41
C LEU A 96 3.17 1.92 9.64
N LYS A 97 1.89 2.01 9.96
CA LYS A 97 0.86 1.34 9.15
C LYS A 97 0.74 2.05 7.81
N ILE A 98 0.70 1.27 6.71
CA ILE A 98 0.63 1.86 5.37
C ILE A 98 -0.58 2.79 5.20
N SER A 99 -1.70 2.48 5.84
CA SER A 99 -2.91 3.29 5.81
C SER A 99 -2.79 4.61 6.59
N GLU A 100 -1.87 4.70 7.52
CA GLU A 100 -1.65 5.88 8.37
C GLU A 100 -0.61 6.84 7.82
N ILE A 101 0.15 6.42 6.82
CA ILE A 101 1.14 7.30 6.18
C ILE A 101 0.42 8.32 5.31
N SER A 102 0.53 9.58 5.71
CA SER A 102 -0.06 10.70 4.98
C SER A 102 1.01 11.51 4.27
N THR A 103 0.57 12.49 3.48
CA THR A 103 1.48 13.44 2.82
C THR A 103 2.40 14.14 3.82
N LYS A 104 1.93 14.37 5.04
CA LYS A 104 2.72 14.99 6.12
C LYS A 104 3.97 14.16 6.47
N GLU A 105 3.83 12.86 6.61
CA GLU A 105 4.97 11.98 6.89
C GLU A 105 5.95 11.93 5.71
N VAL A 106 5.43 11.96 4.49
CA VAL A 106 6.26 12.01 3.28
C VAL A 106 7.06 13.32 3.22
N ILE A 107 6.44 14.45 3.53
CA ILE A 107 7.12 15.75 3.60
C ILE A 107 8.25 15.72 4.65
N ALA A 108 7.96 15.21 5.84
CA ALA A 108 8.95 15.10 6.91
C ALA A 108 10.15 14.27 6.48
N TRP A 109 9.90 13.15 5.81
CA TRP A 109 10.96 12.30 5.27
C TRP A 109 11.78 13.02 4.19
N GLN A 110 11.12 13.72 3.28
CA GLN A 110 11.82 14.50 2.24
C GLN A 110 12.69 15.59 2.85
N ASN A 111 12.18 16.29 3.86
CA ASN A 111 12.96 17.32 4.56
C ASN A 111 14.20 16.72 5.23
N GLU A 112 14.07 15.53 5.80
CA GLU A 112 15.20 14.82 6.41
C GLU A 112 16.24 14.44 5.34
N MET A 113 15.80 13.95 4.19
CA MET A 113 16.72 13.63 3.08
C MET A 113 17.39 14.89 2.51
N LEU A 114 16.68 16.00 2.42
CA LEU A 114 17.23 17.28 2.00
C LEU A 114 18.27 17.83 2.99
N ALA A 115 18.06 17.60 4.28
CA ALA A 115 18.95 18.07 5.34
C ALA A 115 20.20 17.20 5.50
N TYR A 116 20.22 16.02 4.88
CA TYR A 116 21.36 15.10 5.00
C TYR A 116 22.65 15.71 4.47
N ARG A 117 23.72 15.49 5.19
CA ARG A 117 25.10 15.85 4.78
C ARG A 117 26.01 14.67 5.07
N ASP A 118 26.88 14.35 4.13
CA ASP A 118 27.89 13.31 4.31
C ASP A 118 29.08 13.80 5.17
N GLU A 119 30.08 12.95 5.32
CA GLU A 119 31.30 13.30 6.08
C GLU A 119 32.03 14.53 5.53
N LYS A 120 31.86 14.81 4.25
CA LYS A 120 32.42 15.99 3.57
C LYS A 120 31.45 17.17 3.54
N LYS A 121 30.34 17.09 4.30
CA LYS A 121 29.27 18.11 4.35
C LYS A 121 28.56 18.33 3.02
N LYS A 122 28.55 17.31 2.14
CA LYS A 122 27.82 17.38 0.87
C LYS A 122 26.41 16.85 0.98
N PRO A 123 25.41 17.53 0.39
CA PRO A 123 24.05 17.04 0.34
C PRO A 123 23.91 15.94 -0.71
N TYR A 124 22.78 15.24 -0.67
CA TYR A 124 22.38 14.39 -1.79
C TYR A 124 22.15 15.24 -3.04
N SER A 125 22.49 14.69 -4.21
CA SER A 125 22.19 15.34 -5.48
C SER A 125 20.67 15.40 -5.71
N GLN A 126 20.22 16.35 -6.51
CA GLN A 126 18.81 16.48 -6.88
C GLN A 126 18.31 15.21 -7.61
N THR A 127 19.14 14.64 -8.46
CA THR A 127 18.82 13.38 -9.16
C THR A 127 18.60 12.23 -8.17
N TYR A 128 19.47 12.13 -7.16
CA TYR A 128 19.34 11.08 -6.14
C TYR A 128 18.07 11.26 -5.29
N LEU A 129 17.79 12.49 -4.88
CA LEU A 129 16.58 12.80 -4.13
C LEU A 129 15.31 12.44 -4.92
N LYS A 130 15.32 12.74 -6.20
CA LYS A 130 14.22 12.35 -7.10
C LYS A 130 14.09 10.83 -7.20
N THR A 131 15.21 10.12 -7.29
CA THR A 131 15.21 8.65 -7.30
C THR A 131 14.61 8.08 -6.02
N LEU A 132 14.97 8.61 -4.85
CA LEU A 132 14.40 8.20 -3.57
C LEU A 132 12.88 8.40 -3.54
N HIS A 133 12.43 9.56 -3.97
CA HIS A 133 11.00 9.87 -4.03
C HIS A 133 10.27 8.93 -4.99
N ASN A 134 10.84 8.67 -6.16
CA ASN A 134 10.25 7.78 -7.16
C ASN A 134 10.12 6.33 -6.64
N GLN A 135 11.09 5.86 -5.86
CA GLN A 135 11.01 4.53 -5.25
C GLN A 135 9.89 4.44 -4.22
N LEU A 136 9.74 5.44 -3.37
CA LEU A 136 8.65 5.50 -2.41
C LEU A 136 7.30 5.58 -3.12
N SER A 137 7.17 6.44 -4.11
CA SER A 137 5.95 6.60 -4.89
C SER A 137 5.57 5.31 -5.62
N ALA A 138 6.54 4.56 -6.14
CA ALA A 138 6.29 3.28 -6.81
C ALA A 138 5.68 2.25 -5.86
N ILE A 139 6.14 2.19 -4.61
CA ILE A 139 5.58 1.28 -3.60
C ILE A 139 4.12 1.64 -3.32
N PHE A 140 3.81 2.91 -3.10
CA PHE A 140 2.44 3.35 -2.87
C PHE A 140 1.53 3.16 -4.09
N ASN A 141 2.04 3.42 -5.30
CA ASN A 141 1.27 3.17 -6.53
C ASN A 141 0.92 1.69 -6.69
N HIS A 142 1.85 0.80 -6.36
CA HIS A 142 1.58 -0.64 -6.37
C HIS A 142 0.46 -1.00 -5.39
N ALA A 143 0.50 -0.41 -4.20
CA ALA A 143 -0.54 -0.59 -3.19
C ALA A 143 -1.91 -0.09 -3.69
N VAL A 144 -1.95 1.07 -4.34
CA VAL A 144 -3.18 1.64 -4.91
C VAL A 144 -3.75 0.75 -6.00
N ARG A 145 -2.90 0.24 -6.90
CA ARG A 145 -3.35 -0.55 -8.05
C ARG A 145 -3.82 -1.96 -7.69
N TYR A 146 -3.11 -2.62 -6.77
CA TYR A 146 -3.29 -4.06 -6.56
C TYR A 146 -3.79 -4.44 -5.17
N TYR A 147 -3.67 -3.55 -4.19
CA TYR A 147 -3.99 -3.84 -2.80
C TYR A 147 -5.05 -2.88 -2.20
N GLU A 148 -5.74 -2.16 -3.07
CA GLU A 148 -6.85 -1.27 -2.71
C GLU A 148 -6.47 -0.11 -1.79
N LEU A 149 -5.20 0.33 -1.84
CA LEU A 149 -4.80 1.57 -1.18
C LEU A 149 -5.58 2.74 -1.82
N ARG A 150 -6.14 3.62 -0.99
CA ARG A 150 -7.01 4.70 -1.45
C ARG A 150 -6.31 5.67 -2.39
N SER A 151 -5.14 6.12 -1.98
CA SER A 151 -4.37 7.11 -2.70
C SER A 151 -2.90 7.00 -2.33
N ASN A 152 -2.05 7.51 -3.21
CA ASN A 152 -0.62 7.56 -2.97
C ASN A 152 -0.27 8.87 -2.24
N PRO A 153 0.17 8.82 -0.97
CA PRO A 153 0.54 10.03 -0.24
C PRO A 153 1.81 10.72 -0.80
N ALA A 154 2.58 10.01 -1.62
CA ALA A 154 3.76 10.53 -2.29
C ALA A 154 3.50 10.97 -3.75
N ALA A 155 2.23 10.99 -4.19
CA ALA A 155 1.87 11.34 -5.56
C ALA A 155 2.12 12.82 -5.88
N LYS A 156 2.04 13.69 -4.88
CA LYS A 156 2.37 15.10 -5.06
C LYS A 156 3.87 15.28 -4.86
N GLU A 157 4.59 15.60 -5.92
CA GLU A 157 5.92 16.13 -5.75
C GLU A 157 5.80 17.39 -4.90
N ILE A 158 6.33 17.31 -3.70
CA ILE A 158 6.50 18.51 -2.90
C ILE A 158 7.55 19.33 -3.63
N GLY A 159 7.06 20.45 -4.06
CA GLY A 159 7.71 21.33 -4.97
C GLY A 159 9.22 21.29 -4.85
N ARG A 160 9.85 20.99 -5.97
CA ARG A 160 11.23 21.40 -6.18
C ARG A 160 11.38 22.68 -5.41
N ALA A 161 12.35 22.70 -4.47
CA ALA A 161 12.71 23.95 -3.86
C ALA A 161 12.77 24.97 -4.98
N HIS A 162 11.74 25.79 -5.07
CA HIS A 162 11.77 26.91 -5.98
C HIS A 162 12.82 27.86 -5.45
N VAL A 163 13.95 27.68 -6.00
CA VAL A 163 14.96 28.72 -5.84
C VAL A 163 14.55 29.85 -6.75
#